data_8fa732e7387244d17459de9c227e5a7e
#
_entry.id   8fa732e7387244d17459de9c227e5a7e
#
_cell.length_a   1.000
_cell.length_b   1.000
_cell.length_c   1.000
_cell.angle_alpha   90.00
_cell.angle_beta   90.00
_cell.angle_gamma   90.00
#
_symmetry.space_group_name_H-M   'P 1'
#
loop_
_entity.id
_entity.type
_entity.pdbx_description
1 polymer ?
#
loop_
_entity_poly.entity_id
_entity_poly.type
_entity_poly.pdbx_seq_one_letter_code
_entity_poly.pdbx_strand_id
1 'polypeptide(L)'
;WTVAPKWNLCNAPGDDNGGKVNSVGAFLESDDRVLVCTHATFRFAVDKFGVSAFDDRLIAVDEFHHVSANPDNKLGVHLGEFMARDKTHIVAMTGSYFRGDAEPVLMPHDEAKFETVTYTYYEQLNGYKYLKRLDIGYYFYSGAYSDDILKVLDPKEKTIVHIPSVNSRESTKDKIR
;
A
#
# COMPACT_ATOMS: atom_id res chain seq x y z
N TRP A 1 -6.84 -14.35 16.43
CA TRP A 1 -7.99 -13.84 15.68
C TRP A 1 -7.88 -14.33 14.26
N THR A 2 -8.95 -14.85 13.70
CA THR A 2 -9.01 -15.31 12.32
C THR A 2 -10.09 -14.53 11.58
N VAL A 3 -9.81 -14.19 10.34
CA VAL A 3 -10.79 -13.58 9.43
C VAL A 3 -11.75 -14.69 8.96
N ALA A 4 -13.05 -14.52 9.14
CA ALA A 4 -14.02 -15.41 8.52
C ALA A 4 -13.92 -15.27 6.98
N PRO A 5 -13.99 -16.38 6.20
CA PRO A 5 -13.81 -16.33 4.75
C PRO A 5 -14.71 -15.31 4.03
N LYS A 6 -15.95 -15.14 4.48
CA LYS A 6 -16.91 -14.16 3.95
C LYS A 6 -16.45 -12.70 4.07
N TRP A 7 -15.57 -12.38 5.05
CA TRP A 7 -15.04 -11.05 5.32
C TRP A 7 -13.63 -10.82 4.77
N ASN A 8 -13.04 -11.83 4.10
CA ASN A 8 -11.85 -11.62 3.28
C ASN A 8 -12.25 -11.16 1.88
N LEU A 9 -12.56 -9.89 1.73
CA LEU A 9 -13.06 -9.31 0.48
C LEU A 9 -11.97 -9.18 -0.61
N CYS A 10 -10.71 -9.51 -0.31
CA CYS A 10 -9.68 -9.63 -1.32
C CYS A 10 -9.91 -10.87 -2.20
N ASN A 11 -10.35 -11.98 -1.59
CA ASN A 11 -10.56 -13.27 -2.25
C ASN A 11 -12.04 -13.60 -2.47
N ALA A 12 -12.95 -13.02 -1.69
CA ALA A 12 -14.37 -13.25 -1.84
C ALA A 12 -14.90 -12.54 -3.11
N PRO A 13 -15.85 -13.16 -3.84
CA PRO A 13 -16.44 -12.55 -5.04
C PRO A 13 -17.24 -11.28 -4.76
N GLY A 14 -17.62 -11.04 -3.52
CA GLY A 14 -18.56 -10.00 -3.11
C GLY A 14 -19.96 -10.55 -2.97
N ASP A 15 -20.86 -9.77 -2.36
CA ASP A 15 -22.25 -10.12 -2.23
C ASP A 15 -22.99 -9.89 -3.58
N ASP A 16 -23.88 -10.80 -3.96
CA ASP A 16 -24.70 -10.72 -5.18
C ASP A 16 -25.59 -9.46 -5.22
N ASN A 17 -25.87 -8.85 -4.07
CA ASN A 17 -26.74 -7.67 -3.88
C ASN A 17 -26.03 -6.31 -3.88
N GLY A 18 -24.83 -6.17 -4.41
CA GLY A 18 -24.17 -4.85 -4.49
C GLY A 18 -22.68 -4.85 -4.22
N GLY A 19 -22.07 -6.01 -4.29
CA GLY A 19 -20.63 -6.17 -4.30
C GLY A 19 -19.94 -5.94 -2.94
N LYS A 20 -18.64 -5.87 -2.99
CA LYS A 20 -17.77 -5.81 -1.80
C LYS A 20 -18.06 -4.64 -0.84
N VAL A 21 -18.54 -3.52 -1.37
CA VAL A 21 -18.90 -2.34 -0.55
C VAL A 21 -20.09 -2.63 0.37
N ASN A 22 -21.11 -3.33 -0.12
CA ASN A 22 -22.24 -3.73 0.72
C ASN A 22 -21.83 -4.75 1.78
N SER A 23 -20.88 -5.63 1.44
CA SER A 23 -20.31 -6.56 2.42
C SER A 23 -19.60 -5.84 3.58
N VAL A 24 -18.97 -4.69 3.33
CA VAL A 24 -18.44 -3.86 4.43
C VAL A 24 -19.57 -3.36 5.34
N GLY A 25 -20.69 -2.88 4.77
CA GLY A 25 -21.86 -2.46 5.57
C GLY A 25 -22.40 -3.61 6.43
N ALA A 26 -22.58 -4.79 5.84
CA ALA A 26 -23.03 -5.98 6.58
C ALA A 26 -22.05 -6.41 7.67
N PHE A 27 -20.74 -6.24 7.43
CA PHE A 27 -19.72 -6.47 8.47
C PHE A 27 -19.86 -5.49 9.63
N LEU A 28 -20.07 -4.21 9.35
CA LEU A 28 -20.21 -3.17 10.40
C LEU A 28 -21.42 -3.42 11.33
N GLU A 29 -22.45 -4.11 10.83
CA GLU A 29 -23.63 -4.51 11.58
C GLU A 29 -23.51 -5.88 12.25
N SER A 30 -22.43 -6.63 11.98
CA SER A 30 -22.21 -7.98 12.52
C SER A 30 -21.41 -7.97 13.81
N ASP A 31 -21.44 -9.09 14.55
CA ASP A 31 -20.57 -9.33 15.71
C ASP A 31 -19.16 -9.80 15.33
N ASP A 32 -18.88 -9.98 14.04
CA ASP A 32 -17.56 -10.37 13.55
C ASP A 32 -16.56 -9.22 13.71
N ARG A 33 -15.32 -9.58 14.04
CA ARG A 33 -14.33 -8.60 14.51
C ARG A 33 -13.28 -8.19 13.47
N VAL A 34 -13.13 -8.94 12.39
CA VAL A 34 -12.04 -8.74 11.43
C VAL A 34 -12.58 -8.80 10.01
N LEU A 35 -12.32 -7.73 9.26
CA LEU A 35 -12.58 -7.64 7.83
C LEU A 35 -11.28 -7.26 7.12
N VAL A 36 -11.03 -7.87 5.98
CA VAL A 36 -9.92 -7.53 5.08
C VAL A 36 -10.47 -7.13 3.72
N CYS A 37 -10.04 -5.97 3.23
CA CYS A 37 -10.44 -5.49 1.92
C CYS A 37 -9.31 -4.67 1.27
N THR A 38 -9.46 -4.33 0.00
CA THR A 38 -8.54 -3.42 -0.70
C THR A 38 -8.81 -1.96 -0.31
N HIS A 39 -7.82 -1.09 -0.49
CA HIS A 39 -7.97 0.37 -0.33
C HIS A 39 -9.15 0.92 -1.14
N ALA A 40 -9.35 0.42 -2.35
CA ALA A 40 -10.47 0.84 -3.20
C ALA A 40 -11.83 0.49 -2.57
N THR A 41 -11.99 -0.75 -2.10
CA THR A 41 -13.23 -1.18 -1.43
C THR A 41 -13.49 -0.36 -0.17
N PHE A 42 -12.47 -0.13 0.65
CA PHE A 42 -12.57 0.69 1.86
C PHE A 42 -13.00 2.12 1.53
N ARG A 43 -12.33 2.77 0.58
CA ARG A 43 -12.67 4.13 0.15
C ARG A 43 -14.14 4.25 -0.28
N PHE A 44 -14.62 3.35 -1.15
CA PHE A 44 -16.00 3.36 -1.57
C PHE A 44 -16.99 3.05 -0.43
N ALA A 45 -16.58 2.26 0.55
CA ALA A 45 -17.41 2.03 1.74
C ALA A 45 -17.51 3.29 2.60
N VAL A 46 -16.43 4.03 2.78
CA VAL A 46 -16.45 5.33 3.49
C VAL A 46 -17.29 6.35 2.74
N ASP A 47 -17.15 6.43 1.40
CA ASP A 47 -18.01 7.29 0.55
C ASP A 47 -19.51 6.95 0.74
N LYS A 48 -19.83 5.67 0.90
CA LYS A 48 -21.23 5.22 1.00
C LYS A 48 -21.82 5.33 2.39
N PHE A 49 -21.08 4.92 3.42
CA PHE A 49 -21.59 4.79 4.79
C PHE A 49 -21.21 5.98 5.69
N GLY A 50 -20.27 6.82 5.22
CA GLY A 50 -19.70 7.93 5.97
C GLY A 50 -18.68 7.49 7.00
N VAL A 51 -17.82 8.42 7.41
CA VAL A 51 -16.73 8.18 8.38
C VAL A 51 -17.25 7.73 9.75
N SER A 52 -18.43 8.20 10.17
CA SER A 52 -19.04 7.87 11.48
C SER A 52 -19.42 6.40 11.61
N ALA A 53 -19.64 5.68 10.51
CA ALA A 53 -19.92 4.26 10.55
C ALA A 53 -18.73 3.41 11.04
N PHE A 54 -17.55 4.01 11.05
CA PHE A 54 -16.29 3.37 11.46
C PHE A 54 -15.82 3.86 12.83
N ASP A 55 -16.62 4.62 13.58
CA ASP A 55 -16.30 5.03 14.96
C ASP A 55 -16.05 3.80 15.83
N ASP A 56 -15.16 3.92 16.81
CA ASP A 56 -14.74 2.86 17.73
C ASP A 56 -14.13 1.61 17.04
N ARG A 57 -13.56 1.79 15.85
CA ARG A 57 -12.89 0.75 15.07
C ARG A 57 -11.39 1.01 14.99
N LEU A 58 -10.65 -0.08 14.76
CA LEU A 58 -9.24 -0.04 14.35
C LEU A 58 -9.16 -0.21 12.84
N ILE A 59 -8.56 0.77 12.17
CA ILE A 59 -8.27 0.73 10.73
C ILE A 59 -6.78 0.51 10.55
N ALA A 60 -6.39 -0.65 10.04
CA ALA A 60 -5.01 -0.96 9.68
C ALA A 60 -4.83 -0.79 8.17
N VAL A 61 -3.96 0.13 7.77
CA VAL A 61 -3.69 0.46 6.36
C VAL A 61 -2.29 -0.04 6.02
N ASP A 62 -2.22 -1.06 5.18
CA ASP A 62 -0.96 -1.56 4.62
C ASP A 62 -0.57 -0.73 3.39
N GLU A 63 0.72 -0.73 3.06
CA GLU A 63 1.27 0.10 1.98
C GLU A 63 0.85 1.58 2.11
N PHE A 64 0.99 2.11 3.33
CA PHE A 64 0.51 3.45 3.68
C PHE A 64 1.12 4.57 2.84
N HIS A 65 2.27 4.33 2.18
CA HIS A 65 2.87 5.28 1.25
C HIS A 65 2.01 5.58 0.01
N HIS A 66 0.97 4.78 -0.27
CA HIS A 66 -0.04 5.11 -1.29
C HIS A 66 -1.04 6.18 -0.83
N VAL A 67 -1.08 6.50 0.46
CA VAL A 67 -1.81 7.64 0.99
C VAL A 67 -1.04 8.93 0.66
N SER A 68 -1.74 10.01 0.43
CA SER A 68 -1.15 11.31 0.15
C SER A 68 -2.01 12.40 0.78
N ALA A 69 -1.37 13.44 1.26
CA ALA A 69 -2.04 14.65 1.72
C ALA A 69 -2.65 15.48 0.58
N ASN A 70 -2.40 15.11 -0.69
CA ASN A 70 -3.02 15.75 -1.83
C ASN A 70 -4.55 15.59 -1.78
N PRO A 71 -5.34 16.67 -1.95
CA PRO A 71 -6.81 16.61 -1.95
C PRO A 71 -7.42 15.66 -3.01
N ASP A 72 -6.70 15.37 -4.07
CA ASP A 72 -7.14 14.41 -5.09
C ASP A 72 -7.00 12.95 -4.64
N ASN A 73 -6.24 12.70 -3.57
CA ASN A 73 -6.14 11.38 -2.96
C ASN A 73 -7.28 11.13 -1.99
N LYS A 74 -8.37 10.54 -2.47
CA LYS A 74 -9.57 10.30 -1.65
C LYS A 74 -9.31 9.47 -0.39
N LEU A 75 -8.37 8.53 -0.42
CA LEU A 75 -8.03 7.76 0.78
C LEU A 75 -7.37 8.66 1.83
N GLY A 76 -6.47 9.56 1.39
CA GLY A 76 -5.85 10.55 2.27
C GLY A 76 -6.87 11.50 2.88
N VAL A 77 -7.84 11.97 2.09
CA VAL A 77 -8.94 12.83 2.57
C VAL A 77 -9.75 12.11 3.66
N HIS A 78 -10.16 10.86 3.43
CA HIS A 78 -10.92 10.09 4.43
C HIS A 78 -10.11 9.84 5.70
N LEU A 79 -8.82 9.54 5.58
CA LEU A 79 -7.96 9.38 6.78
C LEU A 79 -7.84 10.69 7.55
N GLY A 80 -7.74 11.84 6.88
CA GLY A 80 -7.81 13.16 7.50
C GLY A 80 -9.12 13.38 8.27
N GLU A 81 -10.25 12.98 7.69
CA GLU A 81 -11.56 13.05 8.35
C GLU A 81 -11.65 12.15 9.59
N PHE A 82 -11.12 10.92 9.53
CA PHE A 82 -11.03 10.03 10.69
C PHE A 82 -10.16 10.65 11.80
N MET A 83 -9.01 11.20 11.45
CA MET A 83 -8.10 11.86 12.40
C MET A 83 -8.71 13.11 13.02
N ALA A 84 -9.48 13.90 12.26
CA ALA A 84 -10.19 15.06 12.75
C ALA A 84 -11.33 14.71 13.71
N ARG A 85 -12.01 13.57 13.49
CA ARG A 85 -13.07 13.07 14.38
C ARG A 85 -12.55 12.50 15.70
N ASP A 86 -11.32 11.99 15.71
CA ASP A 86 -10.71 11.35 16.88
C ASP A 86 -11.56 10.25 17.53
N LYS A 87 -12.21 9.43 16.68
CA LYS A 87 -13.10 8.31 17.08
C LYS A 87 -12.65 6.97 16.54
N THR A 88 -11.51 6.92 15.85
CA THR A 88 -11.02 5.74 15.14
C THR A 88 -9.53 5.61 15.41
N HIS A 89 -9.07 4.40 15.73
CA HIS A 89 -7.65 4.11 15.81
C HIS A 89 -7.10 3.75 14.43
N ILE A 90 -5.96 4.32 14.07
CA ILE A 90 -5.31 4.07 12.77
C ILE A 90 -3.94 3.45 13.01
N VAL A 91 -3.69 2.32 12.35
CA VAL A 91 -2.36 1.71 12.24
C VAL A 91 -1.90 1.85 10.80
N ALA A 92 -0.86 2.65 10.59
CA ALA A 92 -0.24 2.88 9.30
C ALA A 92 0.99 1.98 9.16
N MET A 93 1.02 1.12 8.16
CA MET A 93 2.11 0.18 7.91
C MET A 93 2.70 0.45 6.52
N THR A 94 4.02 0.54 6.44
CA THR A 94 4.70 0.71 5.16
C THR A 94 6.16 0.26 5.24
N GLY A 95 6.65 -0.38 4.19
CA GLY A 95 8.07 -0.67 4.04
C GLY A 95 8.90 0.57 3.67
N SER A 96 8.27 1.63 3.19
CA SER A 96 8.90 2.89 2.83
C SER A 96 7.93 4.03 3.05
N TYR A 97 8.22 4.89 4.00
CA TYR A 97 7.43 6.10 4.25
C TYR A 97 7.72 7.21 3.22
N PHE A 98 8.70 6.99 2.38
CA PHE A 98 9.13 7.94 1.35
C PHE A 98 8.48 7.62 -0.01
N ARG A 99 7.75 8.57 -0.57
CA ARG A 99 7.04 8.40 -1.85
C ARG A 99 7.91 8.64 -3.08
N GLY A 100 8.97 9.40 -2.95
CA GLY A 100 9.82 9.79 -4.08
C GLY A 100 9.29 10.97 -4.90
N ASP A 101 8.13 11.52 -4.54
CA ASP A 101 7.57 12.76 -5.10
C ASP A 101 7.59 13.90 -4.06
N ALA A 102 7.15 15.11 -4.46
CA ALA A 102 7.14 16.27 -3.59
C ALA A 102 5.93 16.31 -2.63
N GLU A 103 5.01 15.35 -2.76
CA GLU A 103 3.79 15.31 -1.96
C GLU A 103 4.03 14.56 -0.65
N PRO A 104 3.71 15.15 0.50
CA PRO A 104 3.81 14.43 1.77
C PRO A 104 2.74 13.34 1.87
N VAL A 105 3.06 12.27 2.60
CA VAL A 105 2.09 11.20 2.91
C VAL A 105 1.00 11.75 3.84
N LEU A 106 1.41 12.45 4.88
CA LEU A 106 0.52 13.16 5.81
C LEU A 106 0.97 14.61 5.96
N MET A 107 0.04 15.46 6.33
CA MET A 107 0.39 16.80 6.76
C MET A 107 1.11 16.74 8.13
N PRO A 108 2.06 17.65 8.43
CA PRO A 108 2.84 17.59 9.68
C PRO A 108 2.00 17.54 10.96
N HIS A 109 0.84 18.21 10.98
CA HIS A 109 -0.06 18.20 12.14
C HIS A 109 -0.79 16.87 12.34
N ASP A 110 -0.99 16.10 11.26
CA ASP A 110 -1.56 14.76 11.32
C ASP A 110 -0.50 13.73 11.64
N GLU A 111 0.70 13.88 11.08
CA GLU A 111 1.83 13.02 11.40
C GLU A 111 2.20 13.06 12.89
N ALA A 112 2.10 14.25 13.51
CA ALA A 112 2.35 14.44 14.95
C ALA A 112 1.38 13.69 15.88
N LYS A 113 0.27 13.16 15.35
CA LYS A 113 -0.68 12.32 16.10
C LYS A 113 -0.27 10.84 16.16
N PHE A 114 0.72 10.45 15.36
CA PHE A 114 1.18 9.07 15.30
C PHE A 114 2.37 8.83 16.21
N GLU A 115 2.33 7.71 16.91
CA GLU A 115 3.50 7.12 17.53
C GLU A 115 4.21 6.24 16.52
N THR A 116 5.50 6.51 16.27
CA THR A 116 6.25 5.85 15.20
C THR A 116 7.11 4.72 15.75
N VAL A 117 6.94 3.53 15.19
CA VAL A 117 7.81 2.37 15.42
C VAL A 117 8.53 2.05 14.11
N THR A 118 9.85 2.08 14.15
CA THR A 118 10.69 1.80 12.98
C THR A 118 11.45 0.50 13.17
N TYR A 119 11.37 -0.38 12.18
CA TYR A 119 12.21 -1.57 12.05
C TYR A 119 13.03 -1.43 10.78
N THR A 120 14.32 -1.14 10.95
CA THR A 120 15.19 -0.80 9.83
C THR A 120 15.51 -2.03 8.96
N TYR A 121 15.84 -1.78 7.70
CA TYR A 121 16.29 -2.82 6.78
C TYR A 121 17.56 -3.55 7.31
N TYR A 122 18.44 -2.83 8.00
CA TYR A 122 19.61 -3.43 8.65
C TYR A 122 19.24 -4.41 9.77
N GLU A 123 18.27 -4.06 10.60
CA GLU A 123 17.76 -4.94 11.64
C GLU A 123 17.09 -6.17 11.01
N GLN A 124 16.34 -5.98 9.94
CA GLN A 124 15.72 -7.06 9.19
C GLN A 124 16.78 -8.02 8.63
N LEU A 125 17.79 -7.52 7.94
CA LEU A 125 18.86 -8.33 7.36
C LEU A 125 19.64 -9.12 8.43
N ASN A 126 19.95 -8.50 9.56
CA ASN A 126 20.68 -9.13 10.65
C ASN A 126 19.83 -10.17 11.42
N GLY A 127 18.51 -10.01 11.43
CA GLY A 127 17.59 -10.94 12.09
C GLY A 127 17.13 -12.11 11.22
N TYR A 128 17.34 -12.05 9.90
CA TYR A 128 16.80 -13.03 8.97
C TYR A 128 17.68 -14.29 8.89
N LYS A 129 17.26 -15.33 9.57
CA LYS A 129 17.93 -16.63 9.59
C LYS A 129 17.95 -17.35 8.23
N TYR A 130 17.11 -16.93 7.30
CA TYR A 130 16.84 -17.61 6.02
C TYR A 130 17.11 -16.74 4.79
N LEU A 131 17.55 -15.50 4.98
CA LEU A 131 17.93 -14.65 3.85
C LEU A 131 19.25 -15.20 3.28
N LYS A 132 19.21 -15.58 2.01
CA LYS A 132 20.43 -15.84 1.24
C LYS A 132 21.19 -14.53 1.08
N ARG A 133 22.48 -14.65 0.80
CA ARG A 133 23.34 -13.49 0.52
C ARG A 133 22.66 -12.51 -0.44
N LEU A 134 22.65 -11.22 -0.08
CA LEU A 134 22.23 -10.12 -0.91
C LEU A 134 23.46 -9.33 -1.32
N ASP A 135 23.72 -9.26 -2.62
CA ASP A 135 24.73 -8.40 -3.20
C ASP A 135 24.03 -7.26 -3.96
N ILE A 136 24.35 -6.01 -3.64
CA ILE A 136 23.81 -4.84 -4.31
C ILE A 136 24.90 -4.23 -5.16
N GLY A 137 24.73 -4.26 -6.48
CA GLY A 137 25.57 -3.59 -7.45
C GLY A 137 24.90 -2.34 -8.03
N TYR A 138 25.68 -1.30 -8.25
CA TYR A 138 25.23 -0.11 -8.94
C TYR A 138 25.88 -0.09 -10.33
N TYR A 139 25.06 0.10 -11.36
CA TYR A 139 25.53 0.24 -12.73
C TYR A 139 25.14 1.60 -13.29
N PHE A 140 26.14 2.34 -13.74
CA PHE A 140 25.93 3.66 -14.34
C PHE A 140 25.97 3.55 -15.85
N TYR A 141 24.99 4.10 -16.51
CA TYR A 141 24.88 4.11 -17.98
C TYR A 141 24.80 5.53 -18.51
N SER A 142 25.29 5.75 -19.72
CA SER A 142 25.31 7.06 -20.39
C SER A 142 24.53 7.08 -21.70
N GLY A 143 24.01 5.94 -22.13
CA GLY A 143 23.26 5.75 -23.37
C GLY A 143 21.79 5.42 -23.13
N ALA A 144 21.19 4.71 -24.08
CA ALA A 144 19.84 4.18 -23.91
C ALA A 144 19.87 3.03 -22.90
N TYR A 145 19.00 3.12 -21.89
CA TYR A 145 18.88 2.10 -20.83
C TYR A 145 18.77 0.68 -21.37
N SER A 146 18.00 0.49 -22.47
CA SER A 146 17.84 -0.82 -23.13
C SER A 146 19.14 -1.45 -23.60
N ASP A 147 20.04 -0.63 -24.10
CA ASP A 147 21.28 -1.11 -24.73
C ASP A 147 22.31 -1.51 -23.66
N ASP A 148 22.26 -0.84 -22.54
CA ASP A 148 23.18 -1.08 -21.44
C ASP A 148 22.70 -2.17 -20.49
N ILE A 149 21.42 -2.31 -20.25
CA ILE A 149 20.90 -3.38 -19.37
C ILE A 149 21.17 -4.78 -19.98
N LEU A 150 21.10 -4.90 -21.28
CA LEU A 150 21.37 -6.17 -21.96
C LEU A 150 22.83 -6.64 -21.77
N LYS A 151 23.76 -5.72 -21.48
CA LYS A 151 25.16 -6.06 -21.23
C LYS A 151 25.40 -6.67 -19.85
N VAL A 152 24.53 -6.40 -18.89
CA VAL A 152 24.67 -6.88 -17.51
C VAL A 152 23.76 -8.08 -17.18
N LEU A 153 22.85 -8.43 -18.06
CA LEU A 153 21.99 -9.61 -17.90
C LEU A 153 22.73 -10.89 -18.30
N ASP A 154 22.78 -11.85 -17.38
CA ASP A 154 23.21 -13.21 -17.72
C ASP A 154 21.96 -14.06 -18.04
N PRO A 155 21.79 -14.51 -19.31
CA PRO A 155 20.63 -15.31 -19.70
C PRO A 155 20.61 -16.71 -19.06
N LYS A 156 21.69 -17.12 -18.39
CA LYS A 156 21.76 -18.40 -17.66
C LYS A 156 21.24 -18.30 -16.24
N GLU A 157 21.06 -17.07 -15.72
CA GLU A 157 20.58 -16.85 -14.38
C GLU A 157 19.10 -16.47 -14.35
N LYS A 158 18.41 -16.81 -13.25
CA LYS A 158 17.04 -16.36 -13.02
C LYS A 158 17.06 -14.87 -12.71
N THR A 159 16.55 -14.07 -13.64
CA THR A 159 16.58 -12.62 -13.55
C THR A 159 15.17 -12.05 -13.55
N ILE A 160 14.91 -11.08 -12.67
CA ILE A 160 13.71 -10.25 -12.70
C ILE A 160 14.14 -8.85 -13.13
N VAL A 161 13.62 -8.40 -14.27
CA VAL A 161 13.90 -7.07 -14.80
C VAL A 161 12.68 -6.19 -14.54
N HIS A 162 12.87 -5.13 -13.74
CA HIS A 162 11.86 -4.09 -13.57
C HIS A 162 12.02 -3.06 -14.68
N ILE A 163 10.98 -2.90 -15.47
CA ILE A 163 10.94 -1.92 -16.57
C ILE A 163 10.06 -0.75 -16.12
N PRO A 164 10.56 0.50 -16.20
CA PRO A 164 9.76 1.69 -15.89
C PRO A 164 8.44 1.75 -16.67
N SER A 165 7.45 2.47 -16.15
CA SER A 165 6.18 2.69 -16.82
C SER A 165 6.36 3.15 -18.27
N VAL A 166 5.48 2.70 -19.14
CA VAL A 166 5.49 3.09 -20.59
C VAL A 166 5.45 4.60 -20.83
N ASN A 167 4.94 5.36 -19.86
CA ASN A 167 4.88 6.82 -19.91
C ASN A 167 6.16 7.49 -19.37
N SER A 168 7.09 6.72 -18.81
CA SER A 168 8.38 7.24 -18.39
C SER A 168 9.27 7.48 -19.62
N ARG A 169 10.06 8.58 -19.61
CA ARG A 169 11.09 8.83 -20.64
C ARG A 169 12.14 7.71 -20.72
N GLU A 170 12.27 6.92 -19.67
CA GLU A 170 13.20 5.81 -19.52
C GLU A 170 12.60 4.48 -19.94
N SER A 171 11.31 4.47 -20.34
CA SER A 171 10.64 3.22 -20.70
C SER A 171 11.18 2.68 -22.03
N THR A 172 11.60 1.43 -21.99
CA THR A 172 12.14 0.68 -23.12
C THR A 172 11.38 -0.62 -23.35
N LYS A 173 10.12 -0.68 -22.89
CA LYS A 173 9.29 -1.88 -22.91
C LYS A 173 9.18 -2.51 -24.31
N ASP A 174 9.14 -1.70 -25.34
CA ASP A 174 9.04 -2.18 -26.73
C ASP A 174 10.37 -2.71 -27.29
N LYS A 175 11.50 -2.39 -26.63
CA LYS A 175 12.84 -2.83 -27.05
C LYS A 175 13.34 -4.08 -26.32
N ILE A 176 12.71 -4.45 -25.20
CA ILE A 176 13.13 -5.59 -24.35
C ILE A 176 12.27 -6.83 -24.61
N ARG A 177 11.30 -6.75 -25.51
CA ARG A 177 10.46 -7.88 -25.93
C ARG A 177 11.17 -8.86 -26.84
#